data_5fb9731b4f7d756227b7e7e8280ce847
#
_entry.id   5fb9731b4f7d756227b7e7e8280ce847
#
_cell.length_a   1.000
_cell.length_b   1.000
_cell.length_c   1.000
_cell.angle_alpha   90.00
_cell.angle_beta   90.00
_cell.angle_gamma   90.00
#
_symmetry.space_group_name_H-M   'P 1'
#
loop_
_entity.id
_entity.type
_entity.pdbx_description
1 polymer ?
#
loop_
_entity_poly.entity_id
_entity_poly.type
_entity_poly.pdbx_seq_one_letter_code
_entity_poly.pdbx_strand_id
1 'polypeptide(L)'
;EEAGVTLVLEVLNSKVDHPDYQADQTRWAVEVCRQVGSPAVKVLYDIYHMQIMEGDILRTIEREHLWFGHYHTAGNPGRAEIDARQELNYRPIFQAIAATGYRGYIGHEFIPRGEAVAALRDAYQLAAQSGEEGGG
;
A
#
# COMPACT_ATOMS: atom_id res chain seq x y z
N GLU A 1 12.19 6.95 -18.14
CA GLU A 1 12.92 8.04 -17.48
C GLU A 1 12.79 9.36 -18.25
N GLU A 2 13.06 9.38 -19.56
CA GLU A 2 13.01 10.59 -20.38
C GLU A 2 11.67 11.35 -20.33
N ALA A 3 10.57 10.62 -20.19
CA ALA A 3 9.22 11.20 -20.10
C ALA A 3 8.86 11.73 -18.70
N GLY A 4 9.72 11.57 -17.69
CA GLY A 4 9.44 11.97 -16.31
C GLY A 4 8.29 11.19 -15.65
N VAL A 5 7.99 9.97 -16.15
CA VAL A 5 6.91 9.12 -15.66
C VAL A 5 7.50 7.97 -14.86
N THR A 6 6.89 7.65 -13.71
CA THR A 6 7.18 6.45 -12.93
C THR A 6 6.17 5.36 -13.25
N LEU A 7 6.66 4.19 -13.62
CA LEU A 7 5.85 2.98 -13.74
C LEU A 7 5.85 2.25 -12.40
N VAL A 8 4.70 1.78 -11.98
CA VAL A 8 4.58 0.99 -10.75
C VAL A 8 4.03 -0.39 -11.07
N LEU A 9 4.71 -1.42 -10.56
CA LEU A 9 4.27 -2.81 -10.60
C LEU A 9 3.44 -3.07 -9.34
N GLU A 10 2.16 -3.27 -9.50
CA GLU A 10 1.27 -3.56 -8.38
C GLU A 10 1.38 -5.02 -7.93
N VAL A 11 1.52 -5.23 -6.63
CA VAL A 11 1.47 -6.56 -6.02
C VAL A 11 0.04 -6.87 -5.59
N LEU A 12 -0.49 -7.99 -6.09
CA LEU A 12 -1.88 -8.42 -5.86
C LEU A 12 -1.92 -9.77 -5.14
N ASN A 13 -3.01 -10.08 -4.46
CA ASN A 13 -3.18 -11.40 -3.86
C ASN A 13 -3.68 -12.44 -4.88
N SER A 14 -3.00 -13.56 -4.97
CA SER A 14 -3.42 -14.72 -5.77
C SER A 14 -4.31 -15.69 -5.00
N LYS A 15 -4.38 -15.55 -3.66
CA LYS A 15 -5.14 -16.46 -2.79
C LYS A 15 -6.65 -16.28 -2.86
N VAL A 16 -7.12 -15.07 -3.10
CA VAL A 16 -8.55 -14.72 -3.01
C VAL A 16 -9.05 -14.04 -4.29
N ASP A 17 -8.43 -12.91 -4.69
CA ASP A 17 -9.02 -12.01 -5.68
C ASP A 17 -8.47 -12.21 -7.09
N HIS A 18 -7.19 -12.59 -7.24
CA HIS A 18 -6.51 -12.65 -8.53
C HIS A 18 -5.77 -13.98 -8.72
N PRO A 19 -6.47 -15.13 -8.85
CA PRO A 19 -5.85 -16.42 -9.13
C PRO A 19 -4.91 -16.32 -10.34
N ASP A 20 -3.75 -16.97 -10.25
CA ASP A 20 -2.71 -17.00 -11.30
C ASP A 20 -1.98 -15.68 -11.55
N TYR A 21 -2.17 -14.64 -10.74
CA TYR A 21 -1.38 -13.42 -10.84
C TYR A 21 0.04 -13.64 -10.30
N GLN A 22 1.05 -13.32 -11.12
CA GLN A 22 2.44 -13.66 -10.82
C GLN A 22 3.10 -12.74 -9.78
N ALA A 23 2.76 -11.45 -9.78
CA ALA A 23 3.33 -10.46 -8.86
C ALA A 23 2.59 -10.47 -7.51
N ASP A 24 2.54 -11.61 -6.84
CA ASP A 24 1.80 -11.82 -5.60
C ASP A 24 2.67 -11.80 -4.32
N GLN A 25 3.95 -11.46 -4.46
CA GLN A 25 4.90 -11.33 -3.36
C GLN A 25 5.78 -10.09 -3.52
N THR A 26 5.95 -9.35 -2.44
CA THR A 26 6.78 -8.14 -2.41
C THR A 26 8.20 -8.39 -2.90
N ARG A 27 8.84 -9.46 -2.41
CA ARG A 27 10.23 -9.81 -2.78
C ARG A 27 10.40 -10.02 -4.27
N TRP A 28 9.37 -10.60 -4.94
CA TRP A 28 9.41 -10.84 -6.37
C TRP A 28 9.34 -9.51 -7.15
N ALA A 29 8.42 -8.63 -6.78
CA ALA A 29 8.29 -7.32 -7.41
C ALA A 29 9.53 -6.43 -7.21
N VAL A 30 10.11 -6.45 -6.00
CA VAL A 30 11.37 -5.74 -5.70
C VAL A 30 12.51 -6.27 -6.57
N GLU A 31 12.61 -7.59 -6.75
CA GLU A 31 13.64 -8.18 -7.61
C GLU A 31 13.47 -7.78 -9.08
N VAL A 32 12.23 -7.72 -9.58
CA VAL A 32 11.96 -7.20 -10.93
C VAL A 32 12.47 -5.75 -11.06
N CYS A 33 12.13 -4.88 -10.11
CA CYS A 33 12.62 -3.49 -10.12
C CYS A 33 14.15 -3.41 -10.08
N ARG A 34 14.79 -4.27 -9.28
CA ARG A 34 16.26 -4.34 -9.18
C ARG A 34 16.89 -4.77 -10.50
N GLN A 35 16.33 -5.76 -11.18
CA GLN A 35 16.83 -6.23 -12.47
C GLN A 35 16.61 -5.22 -13.59
N VAL A 36 15.50 -4.48 -13.56
CA VAL A 36 15.28 -3.37 -14.51
C VAL A 36 16.30 -2.25 -14.31
N GLY A 37 16.72 -1.99 -13.07
CA GLY A 37 17.76 -1.03 -12.75
C GLY A 37 17.42 0.44 -13.02
N SER A 38 16.13 0.75 -13.23
CA SER A 38 15.67 2.12 -13.47
C SER A 38 14.98 2.71 -12.23
N PRO A 39 15.32 3.94 -11.81
CA PRO A 39 14.61 4.63 -10.74
C PRO A 39 13.15 4.95 -11.08
N ALA A 40 12.80 4.93 -12.38
CA ALA A 40 11.44 5.15 -12.87
C ALA A 40 10.57 3.89 -12.84
N VAL A 41 11.08 2.75 -12.37
CA VAL A 41 10.30 1.53 -12.17
C VAL A 41 10.30 1.17 -10.69
N LYS A 42 9.12 1.14 -10.11
CA LYS A 42 8.89 0.96 -8.68
C LYS A 42 7.80 -0.09 -8.43
N VAL A 43 7.59 -0.42 -7.18
CA VAL A 43 6.47 -1.26 -6.73
C VAL A 43 5.34 -0.36 -6.26
N LEU A 44 4.11 -0.69 -6.62
CA LEU A 44 2.92 -0.25 -5.91
C LEU A 44 2.67 -1.29 -4.83
N TYR A 45 2.88 -0.90 -3.57
CA TYR A 45 2.67 -1.77 -2.42
C TYR A 45 1.21 -1.66 -1.96
N ASP A 46 0.39 -2.64 -2.35
CA ASP A 46 -0.99 -2.72 -1.90
C ASP A 46 -1.06 -3.47 -0.56
N ILE A 47 -1.38 -2.73 0.50
CA ILE A 47 -1.39 -3.21 1.88
C ILE A 47 -2.49 -4.27 2.09
N TYR A 48 -3.64 -4.10 1.45
CA TYR A 48 -4.72 -5.09 1.51
C TYR A 48 -4.28 -6.43 0.91
N HIS A 49 -3.72 -6.39 -0.30
CA HIS A 49 -3.27 -7.59 -0.98
C HIS A 49 -2.13 -8.27 -0.24
N MET A 50 -1.17 -7.51 0.27
CA MET A 50 -0.01 -8.08 0.96
C MET A 50 -0.35 -8.55 2.38
N GLN A 51 -1.38 -8.02 3.02
CA GLN A 51 -1.91 -8.62 4.24
C GLN A 51 -2.38 -10.06 4.01
N ILE A 52 -3.10 -10.30 2.92
CA ILE A 52 -3.59 -11.64 2.55
C ILE A 52 -2.44 -12.60 2.21
N MET A 53 -1.42 -12.10 1.51
CA MET A 53 -0.31 -12.92 1.02
C MET A 53 0.77 -13.17 2.07
N GLU A 54 1.23 -12.12 2.74
CA GLU A 54 2.48 -12.12 3.51
C GLU A 54 2.28 -11.72 4.98
N GLY A 55 1.42 -10.73 5.25
CA GLY A 55 1.38 -10.06 6.55
C GLY A 55 2.66 -9.24 6.81
N ASP A 56 3.03 -9.07 8.08
CA ASP A 56 4.27 -8.38 8.52
C ASP A 56 4.51 -7.02 7.83
N ILE A 57 3.41 -6.27 7.66
CA ILE A 57 3.35 -5.05 6.84
C ILE A 57 4.36 -3.99 7.29
N LEU A 58 4.42 -3.72 8.60
CA LEU A 58 5.30 -2.66 9.14
C LEU A 58 6.76 -2.93 8.82
N ARG A 59 7.25 -4.13 9.10
CA ARG A 59 8.65 -4.52 8.85
C ARG A 59 8.95 -4.55 7.35
N THR A 60 8.00 -4.92 6.52
CA THR A 60 8.15 -4.91 5.06
C THR A 60 8.28 -3.47 4.55
N ILE A 61 7.47 -2.52 5.05
CA ILE A 61 7.62 -1.10 4.72
C ILE A 61 9.00 -0.59 5.12
N GLU A 62 9.42 -0.83 6.37
CA GLU A 62 10.74 -0.40 6.86
C GLU A 62 11.89 -0.93 6.00
N ARG A 63 11.82 -2.18 5.57
CA ARG A 63 12.89 -2.84 4.81
C ARG A 63 12.92 -2.46 3.33
N GLU A 64 11.76 -2.35 2.69
CA GLU A 64 11.66 -2.28 1.23
C GLU A 64 11.20 -0.90 0.69
N HIS A 65 10.95 0.10 1.55
CA HIS A 65 10.38 1.41 1.17
C HIS A 65 11.08 2.10 0.00
N LEU A 66 12.38 1.90 -0.17
CA LEU A 66 13.14 2.51 -1.28
C LEU A 66 12.67 2.03 -2.66
N TRP A 67 12.01 0.87 -2.72
CA TRP A 67 11.44 0.31 -3.93
C TRP A 67 9.99 0.72 -4.17
N PHE A 68 9.31 1.27 -3.15
CA PHE A 68 7.90 1.61 -3.23
C PHE A 68 7.69 3.00 -3.83
N GLY A 69 6.95 3.06 -4.93
CA GLY A 69 6.59 4.30 -5.62
C GLY A 69 5.15 4.74 -5.35
N HIS A 70 4.32 3.83 -4.85
CA HIS A 70 2.92 4.11 -4.51
C HIS A 70 2.43 3.10 -3.47
N TYR A 71 1.40 3.48 -2.71
CA TYR A 71 0.73 2.61 -1.74
C TYR A 71 -0.77 2.57 -2.01
N HIS A 72 -1.38 1.39 -1.88
CA HIS A 72 -2.83 1.24 -1.81
C HIS A 72 -3.28 0.72 -0.45
N THR A 73 -4.51 1.07 -0.07
CA THR A 73 -5.15 0.66 1.19
C THR A 73 -6.58 0.22 0.97
N ALA A 74 -6.99 -0.81 1.67
CA ALA A 74 -8.38 -1.23 1.83
C ALA A 74 -8.55 -2.02 3.13
N GLY A 75 -9.77 -2.17 3.61
CA GLY A 75 -10.07 -3.01 4.77
C GLY A 75 -10.00 -4.50 4.44
N ASN A 76 -9.27 -5.28 5.23
CA ASN A 76 -9.19 -6.73 5.12
C ASN A 76 -9.87 -7.38 6.35
N PRO A 77 -10.73 -8.40 6.14
CA PRO A 77 -11.14 -8.99 4.87
C PRO A 77 -12.17 -8.14 4.11
N GLY A 78 -12.33 -8.44 2.81
CA GLY A 78 -13.45 -7.98 1.98
C GLY A 78 -13.22 -6.72 1.18
N ARG A 79 -12.01 -6.14 1.18
CA ARG A 79 -11.62 -4.96 0.38
C ARG A 79 -12.57 -3.77 0.54
N ALA A 80 -13.12 -3.60 1.74
CA ALA A 80 -14.05 -2.52 2.05
C ALA A 80 -13.34 -1.31 2.69
N GLU A 81 -14.13 -0.35 3.15
CA GLU A 81 -13.62 0.83 3.85
C GLU A 81 -12.82 0.48 5.11
N ILE A 82 -11.92 1.37 5.50
CA ILE A 82 -11.06 1.24 6.68
C ILE A 82 -11.86 1.62 7.93
N ASP A 83 -12.59 0.68 8.49
CA ASP A 83 -13.39 0.86 9.70
C ASP A 83 -13.03 -0.18 10.79
N ALA A 84 -13.78 -0.21 11.88
CA ALA A 84 -13.52 -1.11 13.00
C ALA A 84 -13.84 -2.61 12.72
N ARG A 85 -14.39 -2.93 11.55
CA ARG A 85 -14.78 -4.30 11.16
C ARG A 85 -13.67 -5.04 10.39
N GLN A 86 -12.56 -4.36 10.09
CA GLN A 86 -11.42 -4.92 9.39
C GLN A 86 -10.23 -5.15 10.33
N GLU A 87 -9.27 -5.97 9.95
CA GLU A 87 -8.20 -6.47 10.83
C GLU A 87 -6.91 -5.64 10.83
N LEU A 88 -6.69 -4.76 9.83
CA LEU A 88 -5.47 -3.96 9.70
C LEU A 88 -5.49 -2.75 10.64
N ASN A 89 -4.43 -2.58 11.41
CA ASN A 89 -4.26 -1.37 12.20
C ASN A 89 -3.54 -0.30 11.36
N TYR A 90 -4.31 0.54 10.66
CA TYR A 90 -3.78 1.50 9.71
C TYR A 90 -3.01 2.67 10.34
N ARG A 91 -3.27 3.06 11.58
CA ARG A 91 -2.55 4.16 12.24
C ARG A 91 -1.02 3.91 12.25
N PRO A 92 -0.49 2.84 12.83
CA PRO A 92 0.95 2.57 12.80
C PRO A 92 1.48 2.32 11.38
N ILE A 93 0.65 1.85 10.43
CA ILE A 93 1.05 1.67 9.04
C ILE A 93 1.33 3.03 8.39
N PHE A 94 0.42 4.01 8.53
CA PHE A 94 0.63 5.36 8.01
C PHE A 94 1.83 6.05 8.69
N GLN A 95 2.03 5.85 9.99
CA GLN A 95 3.20 6.35 10.71
C GLN A 95 4.50 5.74 10.16
N ALA A 96 4.53 4.45 9.90
CA ALA A 96 5.69 3.78 9.30
C ALA A 96 5.99 4.33 7.90
N ILE A 97 4.98 4.52 7.05
CA ILE A 97 5.16 5.14 5.73
C ILE A 97 5.73 6.55 5.87
N ALA A 98 5.17 7.38 6.75
CA ALA A 98 5.66 8.75 6.99
C ALA A 98 7.11 8.77 7.48
N ALA A 99 7.48 7.88 8.38
CA ALA A 99 8.83 7.75 8.93
C ALA A 99 9.89 7.40 7.88
N THR A 100 9.50 6.79 6.75
CA THR A 100 10.43 6.54 5.62
C THR A 100 10.79 7.81 4.84
N GLY A 101 10.14 8.94 5.10
CA GLY A 101 10.27 10.16 4.32
C GLY A 101 9.52 10.13 2.98
N TYR A 102 8.60 9.18 2.79
CA TYR A 102 7.79 9.08 1.57
C TYR A 102 7.04 10.37 1.28
N ARG A 103 7.05 10.82 0.03
CA ARG A 103 6.43 12.09 -0.44
C ARG A 103 5.41 11.89 -1.57
N GLY A 104 5.13 10.64 -1.93
CA GLY A 104 4.14 10.30 -2.93
C GLY A 104 2.72 10.27 -2.37
N TYR A 105 1.84 9.60 -3.09
CA TYR A 105 0.42 9.49 -2.74
C TYR A 105 0.13 8.09 -2.18
N ILE A 106 -0.86 8.03 -1.29
CA ILE A 106 -1.48 6.80 -0.80
C ILE A 106 -2.89 6.76 -1.38
N GLY A 107 -3.18 5.78 -2.22
CA GLY A 107 -4.51 5.58 -2.82
C GLY A 107 -5.39 4.73 -1.91
N HIS A 108 -6.62 5.18 -1.67
CA HIS A 108 -7.63 4.38 -1.00
C HIS A 108 -8.44 3.62 -2.05
N GLU A 109 -8.13 2.33 -2.23
CA GLU A 109 -8.72 1.48 -3.25
C GLU A 109 -9.63 0.42 -2.62
N PHE A 110 -10.75 0.84 -2.08
CA PHE A 110 -11.73 -0.03 -1.44
C PHE A 110 -13.11 0.04 -2.09
N ILE A 111 -13.93 -0.98 -1.88
CA ILE A 111 -15.32 -1.03 -2.29
C ILE A 111 -16.17 -0.65 -1.08
N PRO A 112 -16.72 0.57 -1.02
CA PRO A 112 -17.47 1.01 0.14
C PRO A 112 -18.79 0.24 0.28
N ARG A 113 -19.09 -0.20 1.50
CA ARG A 113 -20.38 -0.84 1.84
C ARG A 113 -21.48 0.18 2.13
N GLY A 114 -21.08 1.42 2.44
CA GLY A 114 -21.95 2.51 2.78
C GLY A 114 -21.78 3.71 1.85
N GLU A 115 -21.86 4.92 2.42
CA GLU A 115 -21.71 6.15 1.67
C GLU A 115 -20.22 6.40 1.32
N ALA A 116 -19.91 6.44 0.02
CA ALA A 116 -18.53 6.43 -0.47
C ALA A 116 -17.71 7.65 -0.04
N VAL A 117 -18.33 8.85 -0.05
CA VAL A 117 -17.62 10.09 0.33
C VAL A 117 -17.31 10.12 1.83
N ALA A 118 -18.21 9.59 2.66
CA ALA A 118 -17.95 9.46 4.11
C ALA A 118 -16.79 8.49 4.35
N ALA A 119 -16.80 7.33 3.72
CA ALA A 119 -15.74 6.33 3.83
C ALA A 119 -14.37 6.88 3.41
N LEU A 120 -14.31 7.63 2.30
CA LEU A 120 -13.08 8.29 1.84
C LEU A 120 -12.61 9.37 2.81
N ARG A 121 -13.54 10.17 3.37
CA ARG A 121 -13.20 11.20 4.35
C ARG A 121 -12.60 10.59 5.61
N ASP A 122 -13.17 9.50 6.11
CA ASP A 122 -12.68 8.81 7.32
C ASP A 122 -11.29 8.23 7.09
N ALA A 123 -11.05 7.60 5.94
CA ALA A 123 -9.73 7.08 5.55
C ALA A 123 -8.69 8.21 5.43
N TYR A 124 -9.05 9.32 4.78
CA TYR A 124 -8.19 10.50 4.67
C TYR A 124 -7.84 11.09 6.04
N GLN A 125 -8.84 11.26 6.92
CA GLN A 125 -8.60 11.80 8.27
C GLN A 125 -7.68 10.91 9.10
N LEU A 126 -7.85 9.58 9.01
CA LEU A 126 -6.97 8.64 9.69
C LEU A 126 -5.52 8.75 9.20
N ALA A 127 -5.32 8.86 7.88
CA ALA A 127 -3.99 9.01 7.30
C ALA A 127 -3.33 10.34 7.68
N ALA A 128 -4.08 11.46 7.58
CA ALA A 128 -3.58 12.80 7.90
C ALA A 128 -3.14 12.92 9.36
N GLN A 129 -3.99 12.50 10.31
CA GLN A 129 -3.68 12.51 11.75
C GLN A 129 -2.47 11.65 12.10
N SER A 130 -2.32 10.49 11.42
CA SER A 130 -1.19 9.59 11.66
C SER A 130 0.14 10.16 11.17
N GLY A 131 0.12 10.94 10.09
CA GLY A 131 1.31 11.60 9.54
C GLY A 131 1.83 12.74 10.42
N GLU A 132 0.95 13.48 11.09
CA GLU A 132 1.32 14.56 12.01
C GLU A 132 1.99 14.05 13.30
N GLU A 133 1.54 12.90 13.82
CA GLU A 133 2.10 12.28 15.04
C GLU A 133 3.47 11.62 14.82
N GLY A 134 3.82 11.25 13.60
CA GLY A 134 5.08 10.55 13.24
C GLY A 134 6.25 11.48 12.88
N GLY A 135 6.04 12.80 12.82
CA GLY A 135 7.01 13.80 12.37
C GLY A 135 7.74 14.57 13.47
N GLY A 136 7.73 14.07 14.72
CA GLY A 136 8.38 14.69 15.88
C GLY A 136 9.75 14.10 16.21
#